data_a212e71b2d7b7cbcb0a4851eb8a9069f
#
_entry.id   a212e71b2d7b7cbcb0a4851eb8a9069f
#
_cell.length_a   1.000
_cell.length_b   1.000
_cell.length_c   1.000
_cell.angle_alpha   90.00
_cell.angle_beta   90.00
_cell.angle_gamma   90.00
#
_symmetry.space_group_name_H-M   'P 1'
#
loop_
_entity.id
_entity.type
_entity.pdbx_description
1 polymer ?
#
loop_
_entity_poly.entity_id
_entity_poly.type
_entity_poly.pdbx_seq_one_letter_code
_entity_poly.pdbx_strand_id
1 'polypeptide(L)'
;MKPFSMRACLLAGVAVLFTWPFAQADQMQPAAPFVMGYANRLSCVPGEEVSFHLSASTDSVGLVIERVGGKRVKVFEKAKIACATQPIPDRASSDGCHWPAAYTLKIPDDWTSGYYEATLTAGEGKKAARGTLFFVVRSANPGKNSPILLQLTTNTYNAYTNWGGHSLYAYHDRDGLQGHRVSFDRPLRSQFRTWELPFVQWAEANGYALDYAVNSDLEFHPEILKHYRLVLSVGHDEYWSSPMRDHLEKYIAGGGNVAFFSGNTCCWQVRSEDRGRALTCWKQWYNTDPLYRQGDQKLLSTLWSHHLVERPENQLTGVGFLWGGYHRSHGQFMDGPGSFRVHRPDHWIFAGTGLKRNQRFGGKDTIVGYECDGCEMKWVDGLPFPTHGDGSPKSFTILASCPARWAPGDCYWYDRFPKDREGAAVLGIYTQGGTVMTAGTTDWSHGLRGNDPAVVRITRNILDRLSK
;
A
#
# COMPACT_ATOMS: atom_id res chain seq x y z
N MET A 1 7.89 -66.39 37.64
CA MET A 1 8.66 -67.63 37.49
C MET A 1 9.95 -67.31 36.77
N LYS A 2 11.03 -67.66 37.45
CA LYS A 2 12.45 -67.72 37.08
C LYS A 2 13.20 -66.39 36.86
N PRO A 3 14.27 -66.19 37.62
CA PRO A 3 15.23 -65.06 37.54
C PRO A 3 16.45 -65.48 36.69
N PHE A 4 17.17 -64.49 36.18
CA PHE A 4 18.58 -64.67 35.76
C PHE A 4 19.38 -63.39 36.04
N SER A 5 20.17 -63.49 36.87
CA SER A 5 21.59 -63.66 37.23
C SER A 5 22.48 -62.59 36.61
N MET A 6 23.02 -61.79 37.53
CA MET A 6 24.22 -60.91 37.39
C MET A 6 25.45 -61.69 36.94
N ARG A 7 26.19 -61.17 36.01
CA ARG A 7 27.63 -61.40 35.89
C ARG A 7 28.38 -60.07 35.88
N ALA A 8 29.19 -59.90 36.82
CA ALA A 8 30.21 -58.88 36.96
C ALA A 8 31.36 -59.16 35.99
N CYS A 9 31.83 -58.13 35.26
CA CYS A 9 33.13 -58.16 34.62
C CYS A 9 33.91 -56.92 35.04
N LEU A 10 35.11 -57.21 35.52
CA LEU A 10 36.10 -56.24 36.05
C LEU A 10 36.61 -55.28 34.98
N LEU A 11 36.79 -54.05 35.41
CA LEU A 11 37.43 -52.98 34.72
C LEU A 11 38.94 -53.07 34.71
N ALA A 12 39.54 -52.95 33.53
CA ALA A 12 40.94 -52.56 33.41
C ALA A 12 40.94 -51.08 32.92
N GLY A 13 41.43 -50.18 33.77
CA GLY A 13 41.56 -48.78 33.47
C GLY A 13 42.71 -48.51 32.51
N VAL A 14 42.39 -47.83 31.40
CA VAL A 14 43.38 -47.18 30.54
C VAL A 14 43.10 -45.65 30.59
N ALA A 15 44.03 -44.95 31.24
CA ALA A 15 44.02 -43.48 31.26
C ALA A 15 44.45 -42.97 29.87
N VAL A 16 43.49 -42.47 29.11
CA VAL A 16 43.75 -41.74 27.86
C VAL A 16 43.84 -40.27 28.21
N LEU A 17 45.05 -39.71 28.17
CA LEU A 17 45.29 -38.27 28.21
C LEU A 17 44.71 -37.62 26.94
N PHE A 18 43.55 -37.01 27.09
CA PHE A 18 43.01 -36.13 26.04
C PHE A 18 43.76 -34.80 26.10
N THR A 19 44.66 -34.60 25.13
CA THR A 19 45.15 -33.28 24.76
C THR A 19 44.05 -32.58 24.01
N TRP A 20 43.42 -31.56 24.60
CA TRP A 20 42.51 -30.67 23.91
C TRP A 20 43.31 -29.90 22.83
N PRO A 21 42.91 -29.96 21.56
CA PRO A 21 43.46 -29.01 20.59
C PRO A 21 42.95 -27.62 20.99
N PHE A 22 43.86 -26.67 21.10
CA PHE A 22 43.52 -25.26 21.17
C PHE A 22 42.57 -24.96 20.00
N ALA A 23 41.32 -24.59 20.30
CA ALA A 23 40.39 -24.07 19.34
C ALA A 23 41.04 -22.84 18.69
N GLN A 24 41.41 -22.96 17.45
CA GLN A 24 41.66 -21.79 16.60
C GLN A 24 40.43 -20.92 16.75
N ALA A 25 40.61 -19.68 17.18
CA ALA A 25 39.57 -18.66 17.12
C ALA A 25 39.12 -18.60 15.67
N ASP A 26 37.92 -19.08 15.40
CA ASP A 26 37.26 -18.86 14.15
C ASP A 26 37.36 -17.35 13.89
N GLN A 27 38.13 -16.99 12.89
CA GLN A 27 38.10 -15.62 12.37
C GLN A 27 36.67 -15.41 11.84
N MET A 28 35.82 -14.82 12.69
CA MET A 28 34.53 -14.36 12.29
C MET A 28 34.73 -13.50 11.03
N GLN A 29 34.29 -14.02 9.89
CA GLN A 29 34.25 -13.19 8.69
C GLN A 29 33.51 -11.91 9.06
N PRO A 30 34.05 -10.72 8.74
CA PRO A 30 33.38 -9.48 9.05
C PRO A 30 31.98 -9.54 8.46
N ALA A 31 30.96 -9.26 9.28
CA ALA A 31 29.59 -9.23 8.84
C ALA A 31 29.50 -8.36 7.57
N ALA A 32 28.72 -8.83 6.57
CA ALA A 32 28.57 -8.10 5.33
C ALA A 32 28.20 -6.64 5.61
N PRO A 33 28.79 -5.67 4.89
CA PRO A 33 28.48 -4.27 5.12
C PRO A 33 26.98 -4.02 4.89
N PHE A 34 26.40 -3.16 5.74
CA PHE A 34 24.98 -2.79 5.65
C PHE A 34 24.79 -1.29 5.84
N VAL A 35 23.68 -0.78 5.33
CA VAL A 35 23.15 0.54 5.63
C VAL A 35 21.62 0.51 5.51
N MET A 36 20.93 1.13 6.46
CA MET A 36 19.49 1.26 6.51
C MET A 36 19.08 2.55 7.22
N GLY A 37 17.84 2.97 7.05
CA GLY A 37 17.34 4.15 7.72
C GLY A 37 15.88 4.42 7.43
N TYR A 38 15.36 5.45 8.08
CA TYR A 38 14.02 5.96 7.89
C TYR A 38 13.97 7.48 8.08
N ALA A 39 12.95 8.13 7.54
CA ALA A 39 12.66 9.53 7.77
C ALA A 39 11.73 9.69 8.99
N ASN A 40 11.93 10.72 9.81
CA ASN A 40 11.06 11.00 10.97
C ASN A 40 9.61 11.34 10.58
N ARG A 41 9.38 11.67 9.33
CA ARG A 41 8.06 11.93 8.73
C ARG A 41 8.06 11.52 7.26
N LEU A 42 6.93 11.03 6.77
CA LEU A 42 6.79 10.67 5.36
C LEU A 42 6.30 11.83 4.49
N SER A 43 5.82 12.93 5.08
CA SER A 43 5.28 14.08 4.36
C SER A 43 5.80 15.38 4.97
N CYS A 44 6.23 16.30 4.11
CA CYS A 44 6.69 17.63 4.48
C CYS A 44 6.40 18.62 3.34
N VAL A 45 6.53 19.92 3.62
CA VAL A 45 6.47 20.97 2.60
C VAL A 45 7.84 21.68 2.50
N PRO A 46 8.14 22.39 1.39
CA PRO A 46 9.31 23.26 1.29
C PRO A 46 9.41 24.20 2.52
N GLY A 47 10.63 24.38 3.03
CA GLY A 47 10.91 25.12 4.25
C GLY A 47 10.84 24.31 5.55
N GLU A 48 10.15 23.16 5.58
CA GLU A 48 10.15 22.24 6.73
C GLU A 48 11.41 21.39 6.79
N GLU A 49 11.63 20.73 7.93
CA GLU A 49 12.74 19.83 8.15
C GLU A 49 12.33 18.38 8.10
N VAL A 50 13.16 17.54 7.46
CA VAL A 50 13.10 16.08 7.51
C VAL A 50 14.40 15.55 8.13
N SER A 51 14.28 14.71 9.15
CA SER A 51 15.43 14.07 9.80
C SER A 51 15.56 12.63 9.37
N PHE A 52 16.78 12.23 9.04
CA PHE A 52 17.12 10.87 8.65
C PHE A 52 17.78 10.14 9.83
N HIS A 53 17.18 9.04 10.23
CA HIS A 53 17.63 8.14 11.29
C HIS A 53 18.31 6.95 10.62
N LEU A 54 19.62 6.83 10.78
CA LEU A 54 20.46 5.93 10.01
C LEU A 54 21.18 4.92 10.91
N SER A 55 21.38 3.70 10.38
CA SER A 55 22.23 2.68 10.98
C SER A 55 23.11 2.07 9.88
N ALA A 56 24.41 1.98 10.12
CA ALA A 56 25.36 1.42 9.17
C ALA A 56 26.52 0.70 9.86
N SER A 57 27.17 -0.20 9.11
CA SER A 57 28.39 -0.89 9.54
C SER A 57 29.66 -0.04 9.38
N THR A 58 29.53 1.21 8.93
CA THR A 58 30.61 2.17 8.72
C THR A 58 30.38 3.45 9.53
N ASP A 59 31.45 4.21 9.80
CA ASP A 59 31.39 5.47 10.59
C ASP A 59 30.79 6.62 9.80
N SER A 60 30.60 6.46 8.49
CA SER A 60 29.92 7.43 7.66
C SER A 60 29.21 6.80 6.48
N VAL A 61 28.17 7.49 6.02
CA VAL A 61 27.37 7.10 4.85
C VAL A 61 27.26 8.26 3.88
N GLY A 62 27.21 7.95 2.57
CA GLY A 62 26.81 8.88 1.54
C GLY A 62 25.29 8.88 1.37
N LEU A 63 24.74 10.05 1.04
CA LEU A 63 23.31 10.26 0.81
C LEU A 63 23.12 10.94 -0.55
N VAL A 64 22.28 10.36 -1.41
CA VAL A 64 21.78 10.99 -2.64
C VAL A 64 20.27 10.99 -2.60
N ILE A 65 19.65 12.15 -2.82
CA ILE A 65 18.19 12.27 -2.90
C ILE A 65 17.79 12.59 -4.33
N GLU A 66 16.82 11.84 -4.82
CA GLU A 66 16.27 12.02 -6.17
C GLU A 66 14.73 12.15 -6.09
N ARG A 67 14.19 13.12 -6.84
CA ARG A 67 12.75 13.12 -7.14
C ARG A 67 12.49 12.04 -8.20
N VAL A 68 11.55 11.16 -7.90
CA VAL A 68 11.21 10.01 -8.76
C VAL A 68 9.80 10.20 -9.31
N GLY A 69 9.72 10.49 -10.59
CA GLY A 69 8.47 10.67 -11.32
C GLY A 69 8.62 10.22 -12.76
N GLY A 70 8.11 10.97 -13.70
CA GLY A 70 8.29 10.74 -15.15
C GLY A 70 9.77 10.68 -15.54
N LYS A 71 10.58 11.46 -14.83
CA LYS A 71 12.04 11.36 -14.84
C LYS A 71 12.55 11.21 -13.42
N ARG A 72 13.74 10.60 -13.30
CA ARG A 72 14.50 10.55 -12.05
C ARG A 72 15.50 11.69 -12.05
N VAL A 73 15.39 12.61 -11.08
CA VAL A 73 16.19 13.83 -11.02
C VAL A 73 16.90 13.91 -9.68
N LYS A 74 18.24 13.92 -9.68
CA LYS A 74 19.03 14.15 -8.48
C LYS A 74 18.85 15.60 -8.04
N VAL A 75 18.44 15.80 -6.78
CA VAL A 75 18.16 17.11 -6.20
C VAL A 75 19.08 17.45 -5.02
N PHE A 76 19.69 16.43 -4.40
CA PHE A 76 20.59 16.64 -3.27
C PHE A 76 21.63 15.53 -3.19
N GLU A 77 22.82 15.90 -2.70
CA GLU A 77 23.91 14.96 -2.42
C GLU A 77 24.71 15.41 -1.20
N LYS A 78 25.05 14.47 -0.35
CA LYS A 78 25.97 14.68 0.78
C LYS A 78 26.90 13.47 0.88
N ALA A 79 28.17 13.70 0.67
CA ALA A 79 29.16 12.63 0.55
C ALA A 79 29.39 11.89 1.87
N LYS A 80 29.34 12.59 3.01
CA LYS A 80 29.61 12.00 4.32
C LYS A 80 28.63 12.51 5.37
N ILE A 81 27.91 11.59 5.99
CA ILE A 81 27.09 11.78 7.18
C ILE A 81 27.66 10.82 8.22
N ALA A 82 28.01 11.33 9.38
CA ALA A 82 28.45 10.48 10.50
C ALA A 82 27.37 9.47 10.85
N CYS A 83 27.75 8.22 10.97
CA CYS A 83 26.82 7.12 11.24
C CYS A 83 27.50 6.07 12.10
N ALA A 84 26.71 5.26 12.77
CA ALA A 84 27.16 4.09 13.51
C ALA A 84 26.07 3.03 13.45
N THR A 85 26.40 1.82 13.81
CA THR A 85 25.43 0.75 14.03
C THR A 85 24.51 1.12 15.20
N GLN A 86 23.19 1.15 14.94
CA GLN A 86 22.18 1.41 15.94
C GLN A 86 21.56 0.08 16.40
N PRO A 87 21.17 -0.03 17.68
CA PRO A 87 20.45 -1.20 18.17
C PRO A 87 19.08 -1.30 17.52
N ILE A 88 18.63 -2.52 17.25
CA ILE A 88 17.27 -2.79 16.79
C ILE A 88 16.47 -3.24 18.02
N PRO A 89 15.53 -2.45 18.53
CA PRO A 89 14.68 -2.84 19.65
C PRO A 89 13.85 -4.09 19.32
N ASP A 90 13.56 -4.93 20.28
CA ASP A 90 12.74 -6.14 20.11
C ASP A 90 11.37 -5.84 19.52
N ARG A 91 10.81 -4.66 19.86
CA ARG A 91 9.51 -4.19 19.39
C ARG A 91 9.61 -3.10 18.33
N ALA A 92 10.69 -3.07 17.55
CA ALA A 92 10.89 -2.04 16.53
C ALA A 92 9.77 -1.97 15.51
N SER A 93 9.14 -3.10 15.16
CA SER A 93 8.01 -3.13 14.22
C SER A 93 6.77 -2.42 14.75
N SER A 94 6.52 -2.49 16.07
CA SER A 94 5.33 -1.87 16.70
C SER A 94 5.62 -0.47 17.24
N ASP A 95 6.76 -0.31 17.95
CA ASP A 95 7.01 0.91 18.74
C ASP A 95 8.02 1.85 18.06
N GLY A 96 8.70 1.37 17.01
CA GLY A 96 9.73 2.14 16.32
C GLY A 96 11.14 1.88 16.84
N CYS A 97 12.12 2.40 16.11
CA CYS A 97 13.54 2.22 16.41
C CYS A 97 14.09 3.22 17.41
N HIS A 98 13.54 4.43 17.45
CA HIS A 98 14.00 5.55 18.27
C HIS A 98 15.49 5.88 18.09
N TRP A 99 16.03 5.62 16.88
CA TRP A 99 17.42 5.98 16.57
C TRP A 99 17.61 7.49 16.63
N PRO A 100 18.78 8.00 17.00
CA PRO A 100 19.07 9.42 16.91
C PRO A 100 19.04 9.88 15.44
N ALA A 101 18.70 11.14 15.21
CA ALA A 101 18.82 11.76 13.88
C ALA A 101 20.32 11.86 13.51
N ALA A 102 20.70 11.21 12.41
CA ALA A 102 22.05 11.30 11.87
C ALA A 102 22.25 12.56 11.00
N TYR A 103 21.17 12.97 10.33
CA TYR A 103 21.17 14.17 9.49
C TYR A 103 19.77 14.78 9.41
N THR A 104 19.69 16.10 9.47
CA THR A 104 18.46 16.86 9.25
C THR A 104 18.64 17.76 8.04
N LEU A 105 17.70 17.67 7.11
CA LEU A 105 17.64 18.48 5.90
C LEU A 105 16.44 19.42 5.98
N LYS A 106 16.70 20.72 5.86
CA LYS A 106 15.65 21.69 5.56
C LYS A 106 15.31 21.56 4.07
N ILE A 107 14.05 21.26 3.75
CA ILE A 107 13.61 21.09 2.36
C ILE A 107 13.74 22.43 1.64
N PRO A 108 14.50 22.50 0.54
CA PRO A 108 14.65 23.72 -0.24
C PRO A 108 13.32 24.24 -0.79
N ASP A 109 13.20 25.57 -0.88
CA ASP A 109 11.97 26.25 -1.31
C ASP A 109 11.62 25.97 -2.79
N ASP A 110 12.59 25.57 -3.61
CA ASP A 110 12.44 25.24 -5.02
C ASP A 110 12.09 23.77 -5.29
N TRP A 111 12.02 22.95 -4.24
CA TRP A 111 11.61 21.55 -4.44
C TRP A 111 10.12 21.46 -4.76
N THR A 112 9.84 20.75 -5.84
CA THR A 112 8.45 20.54 -6.31
C THR A 112 7.79 19.38 -5.59
N SER A 113 6.45 19.36 -5.57
CA SER A 113 5.70 18.23 -5.05
C SER A 113 6.10 16.93 -5.75
N GLY A 114 6.24 15.83 -4.95
CA GLY A 114 6.72 14.57 -5.50
C GLY A 114 7.09 13.52 -4.46
N TYR A 115 7.35 12.32 -4.97
CA TYR A 115 7.99 11.24 -4.23
C TYR A 115 9.51 11.39 -4.33
N TYR A 116 10.17 11.40 -3.19
CA TYR A 116 11.62 11.53 -3.07
C TYR A 116 12.22 10.25 -2.48
N GLU A 117 13.19 9.70 -3.19
CA GLU A 117 13.94 8.53 -2.74
C GLU A 117 15.35 8.95 -2.34
N ALA A 118 15.72 8.62 -1.11
CA ALA A 118 17.04 8.84 -0.58
C ALA A 118 17.83 7.53 -0.63
N THR A 119 18.87 7.48 -1.43
CA THR A 119 19.81 6.36 -1.54
C THR A 119 20.97 6.58 -0.58
N LEU A 120 21.19 5.61 0.29
CA LEU A 120 22.28 5.54 1.26
C LEU A 120 23.39 4.63 0.72
N THR A 121 24.64 5.01 0.93
CA THR A 121 25.80 4.18 0.56
C THR A 121 26.78 4.11 1.72
N ALA A 122 27.13 2.90 2.16
CA ALA A 122 28.12 2.63 3.19
C ALA A 122 29.31 1.87 2.59
N GLY A 123 30.53 2.38 2.78
CA GLY A 123 31.75 1.83 2.18
C GLY A 123 31.97 2.29 0.73
N GLU A 124 32.98 1.71 0.07
CA GLU A 124 33.44 2.13 -1.25
C GLU A 124 33.53 0.95 -2.24
N GLY A 125 33.49 1.28 -3.53
CA GLY A 125 33.68 0.33 -4.61
C GLY A 125 32.61 -0.75 -4.70
N LYS A 126 32.98 -1.95 -5.14
CA LYS A 126 32.06 -3.08 -5.38
C LYS A 126 31.52 -3.71 -4.09
N LYS A 127 32.12 -3.43 -2.94
CA LYS A 127 31.71 -3.94 -1.63
C LYS A 127 30.80 -2.95 -0.87
N ALA A 128 30.51 -1.79 -1.44
CA ALA A 128 29.63 -0.80 -0.80
C ALA A 128 28.22 -1.37 -0.62
N ALA A 129 27.69 -1.24 0.59
CA ALA A 129 26.29 -1.52 0.87
C ALA A 129 25.41 -0.35 0.42
N ARG A 130 24.22 -0.66 -0.05
CA ARG A 130 23.22 0.34 -0.42
C ARG A 130 21.90 0.08 0.29
N GLY A 131 21.28 1.15 0.76
CA GLY A 131 19.94 1.18 1.33
C GLY A 131 19.13 2.31 0.75
N THR A 132 17.81 2.25 0.90
CA THR A 132 16.92 3.32 0.46
C THR A 132 15.91 3.64 1.54
N LEU A 133 15.53 4.89 1.64
CA LEU A 133 14.35 5.37 2.34
C LEU A 133 13.64 6.39 1.46
N PHE A 134 12.44 6.78 1.83
CA PHE A 134 11.64 7.70 1.03
C PHE A 134 10.86 8.69 1.91
N PHE A 135 10.46 9.77 1.30
CA PHE A 135 9.52 10.75 1.84
C PHE A 135 8.82 11.47 0.68
N VAL A 136 7.79 12.22 0.98
CA VAL A 136 6.98 12.97 0.02
C VAL A 136 7.11 14.46 0.34
N VAL A 137 7.37 15.26 -0.67
CA VAL A 137 7.24 16.71 -0.56
C VAL A 137 5.88 17.10 -1.11
N ARG A 138 5.02 17.66 -0.25
CA ARG A 138 3.75 18.26 -0.66
C ARG A 138 3.99 19.60 -1.33
N SER A 139 3.01 20.05 -2.10
CA SER A 139 3.03 21.38 -2.70
C SER A 139 3.05 22.48 -1.62
N ALA A 140 3.97 23.45 -1.74
CA ALA A 140 3.95 24.66 -0.90
C ALA A 140 2.72 25.54 -1.20
N ASN A 141 2.15 25.41 -2.39
CA ASN A 141 0.98 26.13 -2.85
C ASN A 141 -0.03 25.13 -3.45
N PRO A 142 -0.80 24.41 -2.62
CA PRO A 142 -1.73 23.38 -3.07
C PRO A 142 -2.67 23.89 -4.18
N GLY A 143 -2.82 23.10 -5.24
CA GLY A 143 -3.72 23.41 -6.36
C GLY A 143 -3.22 24.49 -7.33
N LYS A 144 -2.13 25.21 -7.05
CA LYS A 144 -1.65 26.31 -7.92
C LYS A 144 -1.08 25.80 -9.25
N ASN A 145 -0.27 24.75 -9.17
CA ASN A 145 0.45 24.21 -10.34
C ASN A 145 -0.21 22.92 -10.87
N SER A 146 -1.07 22.30 -10.10
CA SER A 146 -1.79 21.08 -10.44
C SER A 146 -3.20 21.09 -9.85
N PRO A 147 -4.26 20.85 -10.64
CA PRO A 147 -5.58 20.61 -10.10
C PRO A 147 -5.77 19.18 -9.56
N ILE A 148 -4.73 18.33 -9.65
CA ILE A 148 -4.77 16.90 -9.33
C ILE A 148 -3.87 16.62 -8.14
N LEU A 149 -4.43 15.99 -7.11
CA LEU A 149 -3.69 15.45 -5.96
C LEU A 149 -3.59 13.92 -6.10
N LEU A 150 -2.38 13.39 -6.12
CA LEU A 150 -2.13 11.95 -6.00
C LEU A 150 -1.84 11.61 -4.54
N GLN A 151 -2.73 10.85 -3.91
CA GLN A 151 -2.50 10.29 -2.58
C GLN A 151 -1.77 8.97 -2.72
N LEU A 152 -0.59 8.85 -2.08
CA LEU A 152 0.21 7.64 -2.04
C LEU A 152 -0.23 6.72 -0.88
N THR A 153 -0.19 5.42 -1.12
CA THR A 153 -0.77 4.38 -0.27
C THR A 153 0.17 3.95 0.88
N THR A 154 0.73 4.92 1.59
CA THR A 154 1.79 4.71 2.58
C THR A 154 1.38 3.88 3.79
N ASN A 155 0.10 3.86 4.13
CA ASN A 155 -0.43 2.95 5.17
C ASN A 155 -0.29 1.50 4.74
N THR A 156 -0.58 1.19 3.47
CA THR A 156 -0.38 -0.14 2.89
C THR A 156 1.10 -0.52 2.88
N TYR A 157 2.01 0.41 2.52
CA TYR A 157 3.45 0.13 2.59
C TYR A 157 3.88 -0.28 4.00
N ASN A 158 3.42 0.42 5.03
CA ASN A 158 3.73 0.10 6.42
C ASN A 158 3.11 -1.23 6.86
N ALA A 159 1.85 -1.48 6.49
CA ALA A 159 1.14 -2.72 6.83
C ALA A 159 1.85 -4.00 6.33
N TYR A 160 2.52 -3.91 5.19
CA TYR A 160 3.28 -5.02 4.57
C TYR A 160 4.76 -5.06 4.96
N THR A 161 5.27 -4.06 5.67
CA THR A 161 6.66 -4.04 6.10
C THR A 161 6.82 -4.91 7.35
N ASN A 162 7.66 -5.95 7.27
CA ASN A 162 7.97 -6.85 8.39
C ASN A 162 9.34 -6.56 9.05
N TRP A 163 10.03 -5.52 8.62
CA TRP A 163 11.31 -5.15 9.20
C TRP A 163 11.16 -4.83 10.70
N GLY A 164 12.09 -5.33 11.50
CA GLY A 164 12.08 -5.12 12.95
C GLY A 164 11.14 -6.04 13.72
N GLY A 165 10.58 -7.09 13.08
CA GLY A 165 9.77 -8.13 13.74
C GLY A 165 8.54 -8.52 12.94
N HIS A 166 7.45 -7.77 13.06
CA HIS A 166 6.13 -8.12 12.53
C HIS A 166 5.64 -7.16 11.44
N SER A 167 4.72 -7.64 10.63
CA SER A 167 3.81 -6.85 9.79
C SER A 167 2.37 -7.04 10.28
N LEU A 168 1.39 -6.48 9.57
CA LEU A 168 -0.03 -6.79 9.81
C LEU A 168 -0.47 -8.13 9.18
N TYR A 169 0.50 -9.01 8.85
CA TYR A 169 0.26 -10.33 8.24
C TYR A 169 1.13 -11.40 8.90
N ALA A 170 0.52 -12.52 9.31
CA ALA A 170 1.22 -13.62 9.97
C ALA A 170 2.32 -14.23 9.09
N TYR A 171 2.09 -14.33 7.78
CA TYR A 171 3.05 -14.93 6.84
C TYR A 171 4.22 -14.00 6.45
N HIS A 172 4.23 -12.75 6.96
CA HIS A 172 5.29 -11.79 6.68
C HIS A 172 6.30 -11.65 7.82
N ASP A 173 6.08 -12.28 8.96
CA ASP A 173 6.98 -12.18 10.11
C ASP A 173 7.96 -13.36 10.23
N ARG A 174 8.89 -13.26 11.18
CA ARG A 174 9.91 -14.29 11.42
C ARG A 174 9.38 -15.52 12.14
N ASP A 175 8.33 -15.35 12.95
CA ASP A 175 7.80 -16.35 13.88
C ASP A 175 6.40 -16.82 13.51
N GLY A 176 5.87 -16.41 12.35
CA GLY A 176 4.50 -16.70 11.94
C GLY A 176 3.43 -15.97 12.77
N LEU A 177 3.82 -14.93 13.53
CA LEU A 177 2.91 -14.14 14.36
C LEU A 177 2.54 -12.83 13.69
N GLN A 178 1.25 -12.54 13.63
CA GLN A 178 0.74 -11.28 13.10
C GLN A 178 0.89 -10.14 14.12
N GLY A 179 1.44 -9.00 13.66
CA GLY A 179 1.41 -7.76 14.42
C GLY A 179 0.03 -7.09 14.33
N HIS A 180 -0.33 -6.36 15.38
CA HIS A 180 -1.57 -5.56 15.42
C HIS A 180 -1.30 -4.06 15.44
N ARG A 181 -0.05 -3.68 15.63
CA ARG A 181 0.44 -2.30 15.59
C ARG A 181 1.71 -2.25 14.76
N VAL A 182 1.81 -1.26 13.87
CA VAL A 182 3.00 -1.05 13.03
C VAL A 182 3.41 0.43 13.06
N SER A 183 4.69 0.66 13.35
CA SER A 183 5.27 2.00 13.43
C SER A 183 5.84 2.45 12.09
N PHE A 184 5.78 3.74 11.79
CA PHE A 184 6.50 4.37 10.68
C PHE A 184 7.96 4.71 11.05
N ASP A 185 8.34 4.68 12.33
CA ASP A 185 9.67 5.03 12.83
C ASP A 185 10.66 3.85 12.74
N ARG A 186 10.71 3.26 11.56
CA ARG A 186 11.59 2.13 11.21
C ARG A 186 11.85 2.10 9.71
N PRO A 187 12.88 1.39 9.23
CA PRO A 187 13.04 1.16 7.81
C PRO A 187 11.79 0.57 7.16
N LEU A 188 11.21 1.29 6.20
CA LEU A 188 9.99 0.92 5.49
C LEU A 188 10.30 0.41 4.09
N ARG A 189 9.51 -0.57 3.64
CA ARG A 189 9.52 -1.03 2.26
C ARG A 189 8.50 -0.23 1.46
N SER A 190 8.96 0.64 0.57
CA SER A 190 8.09 1.33 -0.37
C SER A 190 7.53 0.37 -1.44
N GLN A 191 6.26 0.55 -1.79
CA GLN A 191 5.62 -0.13 -2.91
C GLN A 191 5.39 0.80 -4.11
N PHE A 192 5.79 2.06 -4.03
CA PHE A 192 5.61 3.09 -5.06
C PHE A 192 6.03 2.63 -6.46
N ARG A 193 7.17 1.95 -6.57
CA ARG A 193 7.68 1.46 -7.86
C ARG A 193 6.79 0.41 -8.51
N THR A 194 6.05 -0.35 -7.70
CA THR A 194 5.17 -1.43 -8.18
C THR A 194 3.85 -0.86 -8.65
N TRP A 195 3.25 0.04 -7.88
CA TRP A 195 1.86 0.44 -8.06
C TRP A 195 1.69 1.81 -8.68
N GLU A 196 2.24 2.87 -8.05
CA GLU A 196 1.96 4.24 -8.46
C GLU A 196 2.89 4.75 -9.55
N LEU A 197 4.17 4.38 -9.53
CA LEU A 197 5.18 4.93 -10.46
C LEU A 197 4.82 4.75 -11.94
N PRO A 198 4.29 3.60 -12.41
CA PRO A 198 3.89 3.48 -13.82
C PRO A 198 2.78 4.47 -14.22
N PHE A 199 1.84 4.77 -13.32
CA PHE A 199 0.83 5.80 -13.54
C PHE A 199 1.46 7.19 -13.59
N VAL A 200 2.31 7.51 -12.64
CA VAL A 200 3.02 8.79 -12.54
C VAL A 200 3.86 9.05 -13.80
N GLN A 201 4.64 8.04 -14.23
CA GLN A 201 5.45 8.13 -15.43
C GLN A 201 4.60 8.44 -16.68
N TRP A 202 3.47 7.74 -16.81
CA TRP A 202 2.55 7.98 -17.91
C TRP A 202 1.92 9.38 -17.82
N ALA A 203 1.43 9.78 -16.65
CA ALA A 203 0.78 11.07 -16.43
C ALA A 203 1.72 12.25 -16.73
N GLU A 204 2.91 12.28 -16.13
CA GLU A 204 3.89 13.34 -16.36
C GLU A 204 4.37 13.38 -17.83
N ALA A 205 4.59 12.22 -18.47
CA ALA A 205 4.94 12.14 -19.90
C ALA A 205 3.84 12.66 -20.83
N ASN A 206 2.59 12.67 -20.36
CA ASN A 206 1.44 13.16 -21.11
C ASN A 206 0.98 14.58 -20.69
N GLY A 207 1.81 15.28 -19.91
CA GLY A 207 1.59 16.69 -19.55
C GLY A 207 0.66 16.92 -18.36
N TYR A 208 0.28 15.87 -17.63
CA TYR A 208 -0.47 16.02 -16.38
C TYR A 208 0.47 16.36 -15.24
N ALA A 209 0.34 17.56 -14.68
CA ALA A 209 0.99 17.89 -13.43
C ALA A 209 0.28 17.19 -12.27
N LEU A 210 1.04 16.66 -11.31
CA LEU A 210 0.53 16.01 -10.12
C LEU A 210 1.14 16.68 -8.87
N ASP A 211 0.32 17.03 -7.90
CA ASP A 211 0.75 17.24 -6.52
C ASP A 211 0.58 15.94 -5.74
N TYR A 212 1.39 15.75 -4.71
CA TYR A 212 1.48 14.49 -3.96
C TYR A 212 1.10 14.71 -2.50
N ALA A 213 0.45 13.71 -1.92
CA ALA A 213 0.18 13.56 -0.50
C ALA A 213 0.38 12.09 -0.09
N VAL A 214 0.43 11.83 1.21
CA VAL A 214 0.39 10.48 1.79
C VAL A 214 -0.93 10.25 2.50
N ASN A 215 -1.26 8.99 2.85
CA ASN A 215 -2.52 8.69 3.54
C ASN A 215 -2.74 9.58 4.78
N SER A 216 -1.72 9.77 5.62
CA SER A 216 -1.86 10.59 6.83
C SER A 216 -2.14 12.07 6.57
N ASP A 217 -1.82 12.60 5.39
CA ASP A 217 -2.16 13.99 5.05
C ASP A 217 -3.67 14.19 4.93
N LEU A 218 -4.42 13.17 4.47
CA LEU A 218 -5.87 13.24 4.41
C LEU A 218 -6.50 13.26 5.81
N GLU A 219 -5.81 12.71 6.80
CA GLU A 219 -6.25 12.73 8.20
C GLU A 219 -5.84 14.03 8.92
N PHE A 220 -4.57 14.42 8.81
CA PHE A 220 -3.97 15.48 9.62
C PHE A 220 -3.86 16.84 8.90
N HIS A 221 -4.01 16.86 7.57
CA HIS A 221 -3.95 18.05 6.72
C HIS A 221 -5.12 18.10 5.72
N PRO A 222 -6.38 17.81 6.13
CA PRO A 222 -7.52 17.72 5.21
C PRO A 222 -7.85 19.03 4.48
N GLU A 223 -7.38 20.16 5.00
CA GLU A 223 -7.54 21.47 4.38
C GLU A 223 -6.91 21.58 2.98
N ILE A 224 -5.95 20.68 2.64
CA ILE A 224 -5.35 20.68 1.30
C ILE A 224 -6.36 20.27 0.22
N LEU A 225 -7.31 19.37 0.55
CA LEU A 225 -8.26 18.82 -0.40
C LEU A 225 -9.04 19.89 -1.17
N LYS A 226 -9.45 20.98 -0.48
CA LYS A 226 -10.26 22.06 -1.08
C LYS A 226 -9.57 22.80 -2.24
N HIS A 227 -8.27 22.61 -2.40
CA HIS A 227 -7.48 23.27 -3.44
C HIS A 227 -7.39 22.46 -4.73
N TYR A 228 -7.82 21.20 -4.71
CA TYR A 228 -7.77 20.32 -5.87
C TYR A 228 -9.16 20.09 -6.46
N ARG A 229 -9.21 19.78 -7.75
CA ARG A 229 -10.42 19.36 -8.45
C ARG A 229 -10.58 17.85 -8.45
N LEU A 230 -9.45 17.13 -8.44
CA LEU A 230 -9.41 15.69 -8.54
C LEU A 230 -8.40 15.12 -7.54
N VAL A 231 -8.84 14.15 -6.76
CA VAL A 231 -7.97 13.31 -5.92
C VAL A 231 -7.84 11.94 -6.60
N LEU A 232 -6.61 11.44 -6.68
CA LEU A 232 -6.28 10.12 -7.22
C LEU A 232 -5.80 9.19 -6.11
N SER A 233 -6.29 7.95 -6.12
CA SER A 233 -5.70 6.79 -5.46
C SER A 233 -5.32 5.78 -6.54
N VAL A 234 -4.10 5.24 -6.51
CA VAL A 234 -3.57 4.37 -7.56
C VAL A 234 -2.94 3.11 -6.96
N GLY A 235 -3.20 1.97 -7.55
CA GLY A 235 -2.57 0.70 -7.21
C GLY A 235 -3.23 0.00 -6.03
N HIS A 236 -2.56 -0.14 -4.90
CA HIS A 236 -3.01 -0.93 -3.76
C HIS A 236 -3.20 -0.05 -2.51
N ASP A 237 -4.43 0.39 -2.23
CA ASP A 237 -4.76 1.38 -1.18
C ASP A 237 -5.69 0.82 -0.11
N GLU A 238 -5.19 -0.14 0.65
CA GLU A 238 -5.94 -1.09 1.45
C GLU A 238 -6.34 -0.56 2.86
N TYR A 239 -5.50 0.32 3.48
CA TYR A 239 -5.61 0.67 4.92
C TYR A 239 -6.01 2.13 5.12
N TRP A 240 -7.24 2.36 5.59
CA TRP A 240 -7.80 3.69 5.77
C TRP A 240 -8.26 3.93 7.20
N SER A 241 -7.94 5.10 7.76
CA SER A 241 -8.51 5.52 9.03
C SER A 241 -9.90 6.16 8.84
N SER A 242 -10.70 6.19 9.91
CA SER A 242 -12.02 6.83 9.85
C SER A 242 -11.93 8.32 9.51
N PRO A 243 -11.03 9.12 10.11
CA PRO A 243 -10.90 10.54 9.73
C PRO A 243 -10.48 10.76 8.27
N MET A 244 -9.56 9.93 7.72
CA MET A 244 -9.22 10.00 6.28
C MET A 244 -10.47 9.88 5.42
N ARG A 245 -11.28 8.88 5.70
CA ARG A 245 -12.50 8.58 4.96
C ARG A 245 -13.54 9.69 5.13
N ASP A 246 -13.74 10.19 6.35
CA ASP A 246 -14.65 11.30 6.63
C ASP A 246 -14.28 12.56 5.83
N HIS A 247 -13.01 12.90 5.78
CA HIS A 247 -12.52 14.06 5.05
C HIS A 247 -12.70 13.92 3.53
N LEU A 248 -12.42 12.73 2.98
CA LEU A 248 -12.61 12.48 1.55
C LEU A 248 -14.10 12.45 1.17
N GLU A 249 -14.97 11.83 1.98
CA GLU A 249 -16.42 11.84 1.76
C GLU A 249 -16.97 13.28 1.83
N LYS A 250 -16.50 14.09 2.78
CA LYS A 250 -16.85 15.52 2.86
C LYS A 250 -16.39 16.30 1.63
N TYR A 251 -15.18 16.02 1.12
CA TYR A 251 -14.66 16.63 -0.10
C TYR A 251 -15.54 16.27 -1.31
N ILE A 252 -15.95 15.00 -1.45
CA ILE A 252 -16.85 14.54 -2.52
C ILE A 252 -18.22 15.25 -2.40
N ALA A 253 -18.80 15.27 -1.20
CA ALA A 253 -20.08 15.94 -0.96
C ALA A 253 -20.04 17.44 -1.29
N GLY A 254 -18.87 18.08 -1.12
CA GLY A 254 -18.61 19.47 -1.51
C GLY A 254 -18.37 19.71 -3.00
N GLY A 255 -18.46 18.69 -3.85
CA GLY A 255 -18.27 18.78 -5.31
C GLY A 255 -16.88 18.39 -5.81
N GLY A 256 -15.99 17.91 -4.94
CA GLY A 256 -14.67 17.40 -5.32
C GLY A 256 -14.75 16.03 -6.00
N ASN A 257 -13.93 15.80 -7.01
CA ASN A 257 -13.91 14.56 -7.77
C ASN A 257 -12.84 13.59 -7.25
N VAL A 258 -13.12 12.28 -7.32
CA VAL A 258 -12.16 11.23 -6.96
C VAL A 258 -12.08 10.19 -8.06
N ALA A 259 -10.87 9.72 -8.37
CA ALA A 259 -10.68 8.57 -9.24
C ALA A 259 -9.79 7.53 -8.55
N PHE A 260 -10.40 6.39 -8.24
CA PHE A 260 -9.74 5.21 -7.71
C PHE A 260 -9.27 4.33 -8.87
N PHE A 261 -8.02 4.49 -9.28
CA PHE A 261 -7.30 3.56 -10.15
C PHE A 261 -6.61 2.49 -9.31
N SER A 262 -7.32 1.99 -8.32
CA SER A 262 -6.82 1.09 -7.27
C SER A 262 -7.75 -0.10 -7.07
N GLY A 263 -7.27 -1.11 -6.37
CA GLY A 263 -8.02 -2.27 -5.93
C GLY A 263 -7.71 -2.63 -4.48
N ASN A 264 -8.58 -3.42 -3.87
CA ASN A 264 -8.66 -3.65 -2.44
C ASN A 264 -8.72 -2.33 -1.65
N THR A 265 -9.40 -1.37 -2.27
CA THR A 265 -9.40 0.03 -1.83
C THR A 265 -10.23 0.20 -0.57
N CYS A 266 -9.62 0.80 0.46
CA CYS A 266 -10.32 1.06 1.73
C CYS A 266 -10.87 -0.23 2.37
N CYS A 267 -10.14 -1.35 2.28
CA CYS A 267 -10.60 -2.65 2.79
C CYS A 267 -10.55 -2.70 4.32
N TRP A 268 -9.42 -2.29 4.91
CA TRP A 268 -9.21 -2.37 6.36
C TRP A 268 -9.36 -1.01 7.03
N GLN A 269 -10.25 -0.94 8.03
CA GLN A 269 -10.24 0.19 8.97
C GLN A 269 -9.01 0.09 9.88
N VAL A 270 -8.24 1.17 9.95
CA VAL A 270 -7.12 1.32 10.89
C VAL A 270 -7.37 2.48 11.84
N ARG A 271 -6.70 2.45 12.98
CA ARG A 271 -6.59 3.61 13.86
C ARG A 271 -5.17 4.16 13.79
N SER A 272 -5.07 5.46 13.53
CA SER A 272 -3.81 6.18 13.63
C SER A 272 -3.48 6.45 15.09
N GLU A 273 -2.22 6.24 15.44
CA GLU A 273 -1.68 6.51 16.77
C GLU A 273 -0.48 7.46 16.67
N ASP A 274 -0.13 8.10 17.76
CA ASP A 274 1.04 9.00 17.85
C ASP A 274 1.07 10.06 16.72
N ARG A 275 -0.09 10.66 16.40
CA ARG A 275 -0.27 11.62 15.29
C ARG A 275 0.14 11.04 13.93
N GLY A 276 -0.27 9.82 13.63
CA GLY A 276 0.00 9.15 12.37
C GLY A 276 1.37 8.46 12.29
N ARG A 277 2.12 8.36 13.39
CA ARG A 277 3.41 7.66 13.43
C ARG A 277 3.29 6.16 13.63
N ALA A 278 2.11 5.66 13.95
CA ALA A 278 1.80 4.23 14.01
C ALA A 278 0.36 3.98 13.58
N LEU A 279 0.10 2.73 13.18
CA LEU A 279 -1.21 2.23 12.82
C LEU A 279 -1.54 0.99 13.65
N THR A 280 -2.79 0.91 14.13
CA THR A 280 -3.33 -0.30 14.74
C THR A 280 -4.38 -0.92 13.84
N CYS A 281 -4.27 -2.25 13.59
CA CYS A 281 -5.23 -3.04 12.85
C CYS A 281 -5.27 -4.48 13.38
N TRP A 282 -6.43 -4.89 13.88
CA TRP A 282 -6.64 -6.24 14.44
C TRP A 282 -7.12 -7.25 13.40
N LYS A 283 -7.63 -6.79 12.27
CA LYS A 283 -8.08 -7.62 11.13
C LYS A 283 -9.06 -8.72 11.58
N GLN A 284 -8.69 -9.98 11.35
CA GLN A 284 -9.49 -11.14 11.76
C GLN A 284 -9.60 -11.34 13.29
N TRP A 285 -8.68 -10.74 14.05
CA TRP A 285 -8.69 -10.80 15.51
C TRP A 285 -9.49 -9.65 16.15
N TYR A 286 -10.44 -9.06 15.42
CA TYR A 286 -11.27 -7.92 15.84
C TYR A 286 -11.92 -8.10 17.21
N ASN A 287 -12.26 -9.35 17.60
CA ASN A 287 -12.88 -9.65 18.89
C ASN A 287 -11.89 -9.55 20.09
N THR A 288 -10.59 -9.45 19.81
CA THR A 288 -9.55 -9.17 20.80
C THR A 288 -9.12 -7.69 20.78
N ASP A 289 -9.60 -6.92 19.82
CA ASP A 289 -9.44 -5.46 19.83
C ASP A 289 -10.07 -4.89 21.12
N PRO A 290 -9.33 -4.05 21.88
CA PRO A 290 -9.87 -3.45 23.11
C PRO A 290 -11.23 -2.79 22.93
N LEU A 291 -11.50 -2.17 21.78
CA LEU A 291 -12.77 -1.52 21.47
C LEU A 291 -13.96 -2.49 21.34
N TYR A 292 -13.70 -3.75 21.05
CA TYR A 292 -14.77 -4.75 20.93
C TYR A 292 -15.60 -4.88 22.21
N ARG A 293 -14.95 -4.81 23.37
CA ARG A 293 -15.60 -4.90 24.69
C ARG A 293 -16.05 -3.56 25.25
N GLN A 294 -15.55 -2.45 24.72
CA GLN A 294 -15.86 -1.10 25.20
C GLN A 294 -17.10 -0.50 24.55
N GLY A 295 -17.73 -1.21 23.61
CA GLY A 295 -18.98 -0.81 22.99
C GLY A 295 -18.87 0.07 21.73
N ASP A 296 -17.70 0.60 21.40
CA ASP A 296 -17.50 1.38 20.17
C ASP A 296 -17.06 0.49 19.00
N GLN A 297 -17.93 -0.42 18.61
CA GLN A 297 -17.63 -1.40 17.57
C GLN A 297 -17.52 -0.80 16.17
N LYS A 298 -18.02 0.42 15.96
CA LYS A 298 -17.86 1.12 14.66
C LYS A 298 -16.43 1.55 14.38
N LEU A 299 -15.58 1.63 15.40
CA LEU A 299 -14.17 1.94 15.31
C LEU A 299 -13.24 0.72 15.39
N LEU A 300 -13.81 -0.49 15.31
CA LEU A 300 -13.01 -1.72 15.26
C LEU A 300 -12.07 -1.69 14.05
N SER A 301 -10.81 -2.01 14.29
CA SER A 301 -9.81 -2.05 13.22
C SER A 301 -9.82 -3.42 12.52
N THR A 302 -10.85 -3.62 11.73
CA THR A 302 -11.16 -4.80 10.90
C THR A 302 -11.61 -4.37 9.50
N LEU A 303 -12.30 -5.24 8.75
CA LEU A 303 -12.89 -4.86 7.47
C LEU A 303 -13.86 -3.68 7.63
N TRP A 304 -13.80 -2.70 6.76
CA TRP A 304 -14.82 -1.67 6.69
C TRP A 304 -16.21 -2.26 6.39
N SER A 305 -16.25 -3.33 5.60
CA SER A 305 -17.46 -4.10 5.32
C SER A 305 -17.94 -5.00 6.47
N HIS A 306 -17.22 -5.02 7.61
CA HIS A 306 -17.64 -5.83 8.75
C HIS A 306 -18.95 -5.33 9.34
N HIS A 307 -19.88 -6.24 9.62
CA HIS A 307 -21.24 -5.88 10.07
C HIS A 307 -21.30 -5.07 11.38
N LEU A 308 -20.25 -5.12 12.21
CA LEU A 308 -20.15 -4.31 13.43
C LEU A 308 -19.66 -2.87 13.14
N VAL A 309 -18.90 -2.68 12.05
CA VAL A 309 -18.44 -1.36 11.61
C VAL A 309 -19.57 -0.59 10.92
N GLU A 310 -20.45 -1.30 10.20
CA GLU A 310 -21.65 -0.75 9.52
C GLU A 310 -21.34 0.34 8.47
N ARG A 311 -20.12 0.34 7.93
CA ARG A 311 -19.69 1.37 6.97
C ARG A 311 -18.86 0.75 5.85
N PRO A 312 -19.45 -0.10 4.97
CA PRO A 312 -18.73 -0.77 3.92
C PRO A 312 -18.02 0.23 3.00
N GLU A 313 -16.88 -0.15 2.47
CA GLU A 313 -16.10 0.65 1.52
C GLU A 313 -16.90 1.02 0.27
N ASN A 314 -17.88 0.18 -0.11
CA ASN A 314 -18.78 0.43 -1.23
C ASN A 314 -19.50 1.79 -1.16
N GLN A 315 -19.76 2.31 0.06
CA GLN A 315 -20.37 3.64 0.23
C GLN A 315 -19.48 4.76 -0.30
N LEU A 316 -18.15 4.61 -0.23
CA LEU A 316 -17.17 5.58 -0.71
C LEU A 316 -16.74 5.31 -2.15
N THR A 317 -16.40 4.08 -2.46
CA THR A 317 -15.76 3.71 -3.74
C THR A 317 -16.77 3.24 -4.79
N GLY A 318 -18.00 2.88 -4.38
CA GLY A 318 -18.99 2.19 -5.21
C GLY A 318 -18.78 0.68 -5.31
N VAL A 319 -17.61 0.20 -4.91
CA VAL A 319 -17.19 -1.20 -4.99
C VAL A 319 -16.47 -1.61 -3.70
N GLY A 320 -16.23 -2.90 -3.50
CA GLY A 320 -15.47 -3.38 -2.37
C GLY A 320 -14.92 -4.78 -2.58
N PHE A 321 -13.93 -5.12 -1.79
CA PHE A 321 -13.18 -6.36 -1.91
C PHE A 321 -14.04 -7.60 -1.65
N LEU A 322 -15.04 -7.52 -0.75
CA LEU A 322 -15.98 -8.62 -0.51
C LEU A 322 -16.83 -9.02 -1.74
N TRP A 323 -16.91 -8.16 -2.75
CA TRP A 323 -17.63 -8.39 -4.00
C TRP A 323 -16.69 -8.56 -5.20
N GLY A 324 -15.38 -8.43 -4.96
CA GLY A 324 -14.31 -8.59 -5.92
C GLY A 324 -13.62 -9.95 -5.80
N GLY A 325 -12.42 -9.96 -5.27
CA GLY A 325 -11.53 -11.11 -5.13
C GLY A 325 -10.27 -11.00 -5.97
N TYR A 326 -9.81 -12.10 -6.52
CA TYR A 326 -8.59 -12.18 -7.33
C TYR A 326 -8.88 -12.67 -8.74
N HIS A 327 -8.12 -12.19 -9.71
CA HIS A 327 -8.14 -12.75 -11.05
C HIS A 327 -6.92 -13.66 -11.30
N ARG A 328 -5.73 -13.27 -10.81
CA ARG A 328 -4.46 -13.96 -11.07
C ARG A 328 -3.61 -14.25 -9.84
N SER A 329 -4.15 -14.17 -8.64
CA SER A 329 -3.38 -14.33 -7.41
C SER A 329 -3.93 -15.43 -6.52
N HIS A 330 -3.14 -15.89 -5.54
CA HIS A 330 -3.53 -16.86 -4.51
C HIS A 330 -4.13 -18.17 -5.05
N GLY A 331 -3.64 -18.64 -6.22
CA GLY A 331 -4.17 -19.82 -6.86
C GLY A 331 -5.54 -19.62 -7.53
N GLN A 332 -6.05 -18.40 -7.56
CA GLN A 332 -7.31 -18.03 -8.20
C GLN A 332 -7.06 -17.52 -9.61
N PHE A 333 -6.76 -18.45 -10.51
CA PHE A 333 -6.58 -18.12 -11.92
C PHE A 333 -7.93 -18.24 -12.62
N MET A 334 -8.47 -17.10 -13.04
CA MET A 334 -9.64 -17.06 -13.90
C MET A 334 -9.26 -17.38 -15.34
N ASP A 335 -10.21 -17.93 -16.08
CA ASP A 335 -10.00 -18.23 -17.48
C ASP A 335 -9.81 -16.94 -18.31
N GLY A 336 -8.80 -16.96 -19.17
CA GLY A 336 -8.47 -15.87 -20.06
C GLY A 336 -7.67 -14.73 -19.43
N PRO A 337 -7.36 -13.70 -20.22
CA PRO A 337 -6.63 -12.53 -19.75
C PRO A 337 -7.49 -11.66 -18.84
N GLY A 338 -6.88 -11.07 -17.80
CA GLY A 338 -7.52 -10.10 -16.94
C GLY A 338 -7.88 -8.84 -17.71
N SER A 339 -9.11 -8.77 -18.23
CA SER A 339 -9.59 -7.72 -19.12
C SER A 339 -11.04 -7.34 -18.83
N PHE A 340 -11.33 -6.05 -18.86
CA PHE A 340 -12.71 -5.57 -18.71
C PHE A 340 -13.57 -5.84 -19.93
N ARG A 341 -14.78 -6.37 -19.71
CA ARG A 341 -15.86 -6.46 -20.70
C ARG A 341 -16.73 -5.22 -20.58
N VAL A 342 -16.88 -4.46 -21.66
CA VAL A 342 -17.66 -3.23 -21.72
C VAL A 342 -19.16 -3.54 -21.72
N HIS A 343 -19.91 -2.84 -20.86
CA HIS A 343 -21.38 -2.94 -20.78
C HIS A 343 -22.09 -1.71 -21.35
N ARG A 344 -21.53 -0.50 -21.11
CA ARG A 344 -22.14 0.79 -21.49
C ARG A 344 -21.16 1.63 -22.32
N PRO A 345 -20.97 1.28 -23.62
CA PRO A 345 -19.95 1.91 -24.47
C PRO A 345 -20.20 3.40 -24.76
N ASP A 346 -21.46 3.84 -24.66
CA ASP A 346 -21.82 5.23 -24.94
C ASP A 346 -21.49 6.22 -23.82
N HIS A 347 -21.03 5.67 -22.66
CA HIS A 347 -20.62 6.53 -21.56
C HIS A 347 -19.36 7.32 -21.93
N TRP A 348 -19.30 8.58 -21.50
CA TRP A 348 -18.20 9.51 -21.83
C TRP A 348 -16.79 8.96 -21.51
N ILE A 349 -16.63 8.09 -20.53
CA ILE A 349 -15.36 7.43 -20.20
C ILE A 349 -14.78 6.69 -21.40
N PHE A 350 -15.62 6.08 -22.23
CA PHE A 350 -15.22 5.34 -23.42
C PHE A 350 -15.14 6.19 -24.69
N ALA A 351 -15.39 7.51 -24.61
CA ALA A 351 -15.34 8.38 -25.78
C ALA A 351 -13.99 8.28 -26.51
N GLY A 352 -14.03 8.05 -27.83
CA GLY A 352 -12.82 7.92 -28.65
C GLY A 352 -12.06 6.61 -28.54
N THR A 353 -12.55 5.61 -27.78
CA THR A 353 -11.95 4.27 -27.73
C THR A 353 -12.38 3.37 -28.89
N GLY A 354 -13.53 3.63 -29.50
CA GLY A 354 -14.15 2.74 -30.50
C GLY A 354 -14.72 1.43 -29.92
N LEU A 355 -14.65 1.23 -28.60
CA LEU A 355 -15.16 0.04 -27.94
C LEU A 355 -16.67 -0.07 -28.05
N LYS A 356 -17.16 -1.28 -28.32
CA LYS A 356 -18.57 -1.62 -28.38
C LYS A 356 -18.97 -2.49 -27.17
N ARG A 357 -20.29 -2.60 -26.93
CA ARG A 357 -20.82 -3.50 -25.91
C ARG A 357 -20.28 -4.92 -26.09
N ASN A 358 -19.91 -5.57 -25.00
CA ASN A 358 -19.30 -6.89 -24.91
C ASN A 358 -17.86 -7.00 -25.43
N GLN A 359 -17.27 -5.97 -26.00
CA GLN A 359 -15.84 -5.99 -26.30
C GLN A 359 -15.01 -5.93 -25.03
N ARG A 360 -13.79 -6.46 -25.10
CA ARG A 360 -12.84 -6.48 -23.98
C ARG A 360 -11.66 -5.56 -24.27
N PHE A 361 -11.07 -4.99 -23.21
CA PHE A 361 -9.87 -4.18 -23.29
C PHE A 361 -8.91 -4.47 -22.12
N GLY A 362 -7.64 -4.13 -22.28
CA GLY A 362 -6.61 -4.25 -21.26
C GLY A 362 -6.06 -5.68 -21.07
N GLY A 363 -6.51 -6.65 -21.88
CA GLY A 363 -6.13 -8.05 -21.71
C GLY A 363 -4.66 -8.35 -22.02
N LYS A 364 -4.04 -7.62 -22.96
CA LYS A 364 -2.62 -7.77 -23.29
C LYS A 364 -1.73 -7.53 -22.07
N ASP A 365 -2.07 -6.52 -21.29
CA ASP A 365 -1.29 -6.09 -20.12
C ASP A 365 -1.87 -6.62 -18.81
N THR A 366 -2.97 -7.37 -18.87
CA THR A 366 -3.66 -7.96 -17.73
C THR A 366 -3.95 -6.92 -16.66
N ILE A 367 -4.79 -5.93 -17.02
CA ILE A 367 -5.12 -4.81 -16.14
C ILE A 367 -6.08 -5.17 -15.01
N VAL A 368 -6.65 -6.38 -15.03
CA VAL A 368 -7.37 -6.97 -13.90
C VAL A 368 -6.54 -8.12 -13.39
N GLY A 369 -6.07 -8.03 -12.16
CA GLY A 369 -5.04 -8.95 -11.68
C GLY A 369 -5.07 -9.24 -10.21
N TYR A 370 -4.08 -8.74 -9.48
CA TYR A 370 -3.77 -9.13 -8.12
C TYR A 370 -4.99 -9.06 -7.19
N GLU A 371 -5.61 -7.91 -7.00
CA GLU A 371 -6.81 -7.73 -6.19
C GLU A 371 -7.83 -6.86 -6.91
N CYS A 372 -9.10 -7.23 -6.72
CA CYS A 372 -10.22 -6.67 -7.45
C CYS A 372 -11.35 -6.28 -6.51
N ASP A 373 -12.00 -5.16 -6.79
CA ASP A 373 -13.17 -4.67 -6.07
C ASP A 373 -14.41 -4.75 -6.96
N GLY A 374 -15.51 -5.20 -6.38
CA GLY A 374 -16.79 -5.35 -7.06
C GLY A 374 -17.96 -4.78 -6.27
N CYS A 375 -19.14 -4.99 -6.78
CA CYS A 375 -20.38 -4.66 -6.10
C CYS A 375 -21.40 -5.79 -6.24
N GLU A 376 -22.37 -5.81 -5.33
CA GLU A 376 -23.49 -6.69 -5.50
C GLU A 376 -24.31 -6.28 -6.74
N MET A 377 -24.47 -7.21 -7.69
CA MET A 377 -25.11 -6.89 -8.97
C MET A 377 -26.11 -7.95 -9.39
N LYS A 378 -27.09 -7.51 -10.16
CA LYS A 378 -28.06 -8.35 -10.88
C LYS A 378 -28.00 -8.07 -12.38
N TRP A 379 -28.27 -9.08 -13.18
CA TRP A 379 -28.31 -8.96 -14.63
C TRP A 379 -29.75 -8.81 -15.11
N VAL A 380 -30.01 -7.75 -15.90
CA VAL A 380 -31.29 -7.49 -16.54
C VAL A 380 -31.04 -7.19 -18.02
N ASP A 381 -31.64 -7.95 -18.92
CA ASP A 381 -31.46 -7.85 -20.38
C ASP A 381 -29.98 -7.84 -20.82
N GLY A 382 -29.19 -8.67 -20.14
CA GLY A 382 -27.75 -8.81 -20.40
C GLY A 382 -26.90 -7.59 -20.02
N LEU A 383 -27.39 -6.70 -19.14
CA LEU A 383 -26.68 -5.60 -18.51
C LEU A 383 -26.60 -5.81 -16.99
N PRO A 384 -25.43 -5.55 -16.37
CA PRO A 384 -25.32 -5.56 -14.92
C PRO A 384 -25.84 -4.26 -14.31
N PHE A 385 -26.57 -4.40 -13.21
CA PHE A 385 -27.06 -3.31 -12.36
C PHE A 385 -26.69 -3.57 -10.93
N PRO A 386 -26.19 -2.57 -10.17
CA PRO A 386 -25.97 -2.73 -8.75
C PRO A 386 -27.31 -2.96 -8.03
N THR A 387 -27.31 -3.79 -6.99
CA THR A 387 -28.50 -3.98 -6.14
C THR A 387 -28.57 -2.95 -5.02
N HIS A 388 -27.43 -2.33 -4.70
CA HIS A 388 -27.21 -1.40 -3.60
C HIS A 388 -27.35 -2.02 -2.19
N GLY A 389 -27.53 -3.34 -2.09
CA GLY A 389 -27.57 -4.06 -0.81
C GLY A 389 -26.21 -4.07 -0.10
N ASP A 390 -25.14 -3.88 -0.84
CA ASP A 390 -23.77 -3.80 -0.38
C ASP A 390 -23.34 -2.38 0.09
N GLY A 391 -24.26 -1.41 0.04
CA GLY A 391 -24.00 -0.01 0.39
C GLY A 391 -23.52 0.86 -0.78
N SER A 392 -23.38 0.33 -2.00
CA SER A 392 -23.03 1.14 -3.16
C SER A 392 -24.05 2.28 -3.39
N PRO A 393 -23.60 3.50 -3.76
CA PRO A 393 -24.46 4.66 -3.94
C PRO A 393 -25.56 4.42 -4.98
N LYS A 394 -26.76 5.00 -4.75
CA LYS A 394 -27.92 4.81 -5.65
C LYS A 394 -27.66 5.24 -7.09
N SER A 395 -26.75 6.19 -7.31
CA SER A 395 -26.35 6.65 -8.64
C SER A 395 -25.21 5.82 -9.25
N PHE A 396 -24.73 4.80 -8.56
CA PHE A 396 -23.62 3.97 -9.06
C PHE A 396 -24.01 3.23 -10.33
N THR A 397 -23.16 3.35 -11.34
CA THR A 397 -23.35 2.74 -12.65
C THR A 397 -22.16 1.85 -12.99
N ILE A 398 -22.43 0.57 -13.27
CA ILE A 398 -21.44 -0.40 -13.72
C ILE A 398 -21.18 -0.18 -15.20
N LEU A 399 -19.97 0.18 -15.59
CA LEU A 399 -19.56 0.47 -16.97
C LEU A 399 -18.91 -0.72 -17.67
N ALA A 400 -18.06 -1.43 -16.94
CA ALA A 400 -17.40 -2.65 -17.38
C ALA A 400 -17.13 -3.57 -16.18
N SER A 401 -16.94 -4.87 -16.44
CA SER A 401 -16.58 -5.83 -15.41
C SER A 401 -15.66 -6.94 -15.94
N CYS A 402 -14.96 -7.59 -15.01
CA CYS A 402 -14.19 -8.80 -15.25
C CYS A 402 -14.42 -9.76 -14.09
N PRO A 403 -14.74 -11.05 -14.32
CA PRO A 403 -14.87 -12.02 -13.24
C PRO A 403 -13.62 -12.07 -12.36
N ALA A 404 -13.83 -12.24 -11.08
CA ALA A 404 -12.79 -12.46 -10.08
C ALA A 404 -13.24 -13.55 -9.10
N ARG A 405 -12.32 -14.13 -8.35
CA ARG A 405 -12.61 -15.26 -7.46
C ARG A 405 -11.81 -15.14 -6.17
N TRP A 406 -12.39 -15.65 -5.09
CA TRP A 406 -11.76 -15.75 -3.78
C TRP A 406 -10.89 -16.99 -3.68
N ALA A 407 -9.80 -16.90 -2.91
CA ALA A 407 -9.10 -18.08 -2.45
C ALA A 407 -9.96 -18.83 -1.41
N PRO A 408 -9.94 -20.18 -1.36
CA PRO A 408 -10.79 -20.96 -0.44
C PRO A 408 -10.61 -20.61 1.05
N GLY A 409 -9.45 -20.05 1.44
CA GLY A 409 -9.16 -19.64 2.81
C GLY A 409 -9.38 -18.16 3.09
N ASP A 410 -9.74 -17.37 2.10
CA ASP A 410 -9.91 -15.93 2.29
C ASP A 410 -11.11 -15.63 3.17
N CYS A 411 -10.93 -14.71 4.12
CA CYS A 411 -11.97 -14.24 5.03
C CYS A 411 -12.77 -15.36 5.71
N TYR A 412 -12.19 -16.57 5.87
CA TYR A 412 -12.84 -17.73 6.51
C TYR A 412 -13.36 -17.43 7.92
N TRP A 413 -12.79 -16.43 8.56
CA TRP A 413 -13.11 -15.94 9.90
C TRP A 413 -14.32 -15.00 9.92
N TYR A 414 -14.80 -14.55 8.76
CA TYR A 414 -15.92 -13.64 8.67
C TYR A 414 -17.18 -14.42 8.26
N ASP A 415 -18.11 -14.63 9.21
CA ASP A 415 -19.29 -15.51 9.04
C ASP A 415 -20.22 -15.05 7.92
N ARG A 416 -20.26 -13.73 7.65
CA ARG A 416 -21.12 -13.12 6.63
C ARG A 416 -20.42 -12.98 5.28
N PHE A 417 -19.22 -13.56 5.14
CA PHE A 417 -18.53 -13.59 3.87
C PHE A 417 -19.30 -14.43 2.85
N PRO A 418 -19.52 -13.91 1.64
CA PRO A 418 -20.29 -14.61 0.60
C PRO A 418 -19.48 -15.71 -0.08
N LYS A 419 -19.36 -16.87 0.56
CA LYS A 419 -18.44 -17.96 0.21
C LYS A 419 -18.68 -18.62 -1.15
N ASP A 420 -19.93 -18.66 -1.62
CA ASP A 420 -20.33 -19.43 -2.80
C ASP A 420 -20.61 -18.54 -4.02
N ARG A 421 -20.05 -17.36 -4.06
CA ARG A 421 -20.33 -16.37 -5.08
C ARG A 421 -19.11 -16.07 -5.94
N GLU A 422 -19.33 -15.95 -7.25
CA GLU A 422 -18.37 -15.33 -8.14
C GLU A 422 -18.29 -13.83 -7.88
N GLY A 423 -17.06 -13.32 -7.68
CA GLY A 423 -16.80 -11.89 -7.60
C GLY A 423 -16.53 -11.29 -8.97
N ALA A 424 -16.34 -9.98 -9.00
CA ALA A 424 -15.91 -9.28 -10.20
C ALA A 424 -15.09 -8.04 -9.88
N ALA A 425 -14.10 -7.74 -10.69
CA ALA A 425 -13.59 -6.37 -10.81
C ALA A 425 -14.64 -5.53 -11.52
N VAL A 426 -14.97 -4.35 -10.99
CA VAL A 426 -15.99 -3.47 -11.57
C VAL A 426 -15.40 -2.08 -11.85
N LEU A 427 -15.38 -1.71 -13.12
CA LEU A 427 -15.19 -0.31 -13.54
C LEU A 427 -16.55 0.39 -13.44
N GLY A 428 -16.66 1.38 -12.57
CA GLY A 428 -17.91 2.06 -12.30
C GLY A 428 -17.77 3.54 -11.96
N ILE A 429 -18.90 4.22 -11.84
CA ILE A 429 -18.96 5.65 -11.56
C ILE A 429 -20.24 6.02 -10.83
N TYR A 430 -20.16 7.00 -9.94
CA TYR A 430 -21.34 7.63 -9.34
C TYR A 430 -21.11 9.14 -9.13
N THR A 431 -22.18 9.86 -8.81
CA THR A 431 -22.13 11.29 -8.46
C THR A 431 -22.89 11.51 -7.15
N GLN A 432 -22.22 12.20 -6.21
CA GLN A 432 -22.78 12.60 -4.91
C GLN A 432 -22.16 13.95 -4.49
N GLY A 433 -22.61 15.04 -5.12
CA GLY A 433 -21.89 16.31 -5.12
C GLY A 433 -20.81 16.29 -6.19
N GLY A 434 -19.65 15.71 -5.90
CA GLY A 434 -18.61 15.38 -6.88
C GLY A 434 -18.84 14.05 -7.58
N THR A 435 -17.98 13.76 -8.55
CA THR A 435 -17.97 12.50 -9.30
C THR A 435 -16.89 11.57 -8.75
N VAL A 436 -17.27 10.32 -8.48
CA VAL A 436 -16.34 9.26 -8.07
C VAL A 436 -16.30 8.19 -9.15
N MET A 437 -15.11 7.92 -9.67
CA MET A 437 -14.82 6.83 -10.60
C MET A 437 -13.96 5.77 -9.91
N THR A 438 -14.25 4.52 -10.15
CA THR A 438 -13.42 3.41 -9.66
C THR A 438 -13.06 2.45 -10.79
N ALA A 439 -11.80 2.01 -10.84
CA ALA A 439 -11.35 0.95 -11.72
C ALA A 439 -11.53 -0.44 -11.13
N GLY A 440 -11.61 -0.56 -9.79
CA GLY A 440 -11.82 -1.82 -9.09
C GLY A 440 -10.71 -2.86 -9.33
N THR A 441 -9.47 -2.42 -9.53
CA THR A 441 -8.31 -3.31 -9.71
C THR A 441 -7.01 -2.61 -9.31
N THR A 442 -6.09 -3.35 -8.71
CA THR A 442 -4.73 -2.86 -8.42
C THR A 442 -3.89 -2.63 -9.68
N ASP A 443 -4.21 -3.32 -10.78
CA ASP A 443 -3.31 -3.48 -11.92
C ASP A 443 -3.60 -2.52 -13.09
N TRP A 444 -4.45 -1.51 -12.91
CA TRP A 444 -4.78 -0.54 -13.97
C TRP A 444 -3.55 0.06 -14.65
N SER A 445 -2.53 0.40 -13.86
CA SER A 445 -1.29 1.02 -14.34
C SER A 445 -0.49 0.13 -15.31
N HIS A 446 -0.73 -1.19 -15.33
CA HIS A 446 -0.10 -2.08 -16.29
C HIS A 446 -0.46 -1.71 -17.74
N GLY A 447 -1.73 -1.37 -17.99
CA GLY A 447 -2.17 -0.93 -19.31
C GLY A 447 -1.57 0.41 -19.73
N LEU A 448 -1.31 1.31 -18.78
CA LEU A 448 -0.59 2.57 -19.06
C LEU A 448 0.86 2.31 -19.43
N ARG A 449 1.55 1.46 -18.66
CA ARG A 449 2.93 1.04 -18.94
C ARG A 449 3.05 0.29 -20.26
N GLY A 450 2.07 -0.58 -20.56
CA GLY A 450 1.97 -1.33 -21.83
C GLY A 450 1.47 -0.52 -23.02
N ASN A 451 1.08 0.75 -22.78
CA ASN A 451 0.50 1.66 -23.76
C ASN A 451 -0.74 1.06 -24.46
N ASP A 452 -1.62 0.39 -23.70
CA ASP A 452 -2.91 -0.10 -24.21
C ASP A 452 -3.76 1.09 -24.66
N PRO A 453 -4.18 1.15 -25.94
CA PRO A 453 -4.85 2.33 -26.47
C PRO A 453 -6.18 2.67 -25.77
N ALA A 454 -6.92 1.64 -25.33
CA ALA A 454 -8.19 1.85 -24.64
C ALA A 454 -7.95 2.36 -23.21
N VAL A 455 -7.02 1.75 -22.46
CA VAL A 455 -6.67 2.17 -21.10
C VAL A 455 -6.13 3.61 -21.10
N VAL A 456 -5.24 3.93 -22.04
CA VAL A 456 -4.69 5.29 -22.22
C VAL A 456 -5.81 6.28 -22.50
N ARG A 457 -6.72 5.97 -23.42
CA ARG A 457 -7.83 6.88 -23.80
C ARG A 457 -8.81 7.07 -22.64
N ILE A 458 -9.18 6.00 -21.95
CA ILE A 458 -10.07 6.04 -20.78
C ILE A 458 -9.46 6.91 -19.69
N THR A 459 -8.19 6.69 -19.37
CA THR A 459 -7.49 7.47 -18.34
C THR A 459 -7.44 8.96 -18.70
N ARG A 460 -7.14 9.30 -19.97
CA ARG A 460 -7.21 10.69 -20.44
C ARG A 460 -8.61 11.29 -20.27
N ASN A 461 -9.65 10.59 -20.71
CA ASN A 461 -11.02 11.07 -20.60
C ASN A 461 -11.40 11.38 -19.14
N ILE A 462 -10.95 10.55 -18.19
CA ILE A 462 -11.19 10.74 -16.76
C ILE A 462 -10.42 11.96 -16.24
N LEU A 463 -9.10 12.02 -16.46
CA LEU A 463 -8.28 13.13 -15.99
C LEU A 463 -8.73 14.45 -16.60
N ASP A 464 -8.94 14.52 -17.92
CA ASP A 464 -9.35 15.73 -18.63
C ASP A 464 -10.71 16.28 -18.17
N ARG A 465 -11.62 15.40 -17.75
CA ARG A 465 -12.96 15.82 -17.33
C ARG A 465 -13.03 16.14 -15.84
N LEU A 466 -12.40 15.34 -14.99
CA LEU A 466 -12.57 15.44 -13.54
C LEU A 466 -11.58 16.44 -12.90
N SER A 467 -10.55 16.87 -13.61
CA SER A 467 -9.58 17.87 -13.11
C SER A 467 -9.88 19.31 -13.55
N LYS A 468 -11.00 19.55 -14.25
CA LYS A 468 -11.41 20.90 -14.72
C LYS A 468 -12.19 21.68 -13.70
#